data_fc2d5fe2d87afec17b9e4c00ccab82b0
#
_entry.id   fc2d5fe2d87afec17b9e4c00ccab82b0
#
_cell.length_a   1.000
_cell.length_b   1.000
_cell.length_c   1.000
_cell.angle_alpha   90.00
_cell.angle_beta   90.00
_cell.angle_gamma   90.00
#
_symmetry.space_group_name_H-M   'P 1'
#
loop_
_entity.id
_entity.type
_entity.pdbx_description
1 polymer ?
#
loop_
_entity_poly.entity_id
_entity_poly.type
_entity_poly.pdbx_seq_one_letter_code
_entity_poly.pdbx_strand_id
1 'polypeptide(L)'
;MEQDIKRKVNQLIEKCNQIEKDCLCENGDIKAEYQETIIDKYLENFSYFENQISNDEFGICVDDAKDILKRYFIVYYILDTKMFDQLNKEIGLNLNWKSEARIRLYMMYLKTLREVLFLLANGYSDCALARTRTLYEVGVYINLINKNSDDLAERFCKYCNVQSMKMAEAISSNEKKNRIENFINQFNYEDGYKKDNGWARVLFPNISEKGNVQFRNLSEMTVYKDYLNMYKVACNFVHGSLFSCLESLDSAKEQRGKNFWNTSPSNEGIQEVIQFLKIYTVTFISDYTNSLKEKSLFENMLMVYLLGKEILE
;
A
#
# COMPACT_ATOMS: atom_id res chain seq x y z
N MET A 1 21.40 -7.30 -10.42
CA MET A 1 20.85 -7.17 -9.06
C MET A 1 19.33 -7.40 -9.06
N GLU A 2 18.48 -6.51 -9.56
CA GLU A 2 17.00 -6.67 -9.50
C GLU A 2 16.50 -7.97 -10.17
N GLN A 3 17.06 -8.38 -11.30
CA GLN A 3 16.72 -9.64 -11.98
C GLN A 3 17.11 -10.87 -11.15
N ASP A 4 18.21 -10.82 -10.42
CA ASP A 4 18.64 -11.92 -9.54
C ASP A 4 17.72 -12.05 -8.31
N ILE A 5 17.33 -10.93 -7.71
CA ILE A 5 16.33 -10.91 -6.64
C ILE A 5 15.01 -11.51 -7.13
N LYS A 6 14.50 -11.08 -8.29
CA LYS A 6 13.26 -11.62 -8.88
C LYS A 6 13.35 -13.12 -9.14
N ARG A 7 14.49 -13.61 -9.62
CA ARG A 7 14.71 -15.05 -9.80
C ARG A 7 14.65 -15.83 -8.48
N LYS A 8 15.32 -15.32 -7.45
CA LYS A 8 15.29 -15.90 -6.09
C LYS A 8 13.87 -15.87 -5.50
N VAL A 9 13.13 -14.79 -5.71
CA VAL A 9 11.72 -14.66 -5.27
C VAL A 9 10.83 -15.69 -5.97
N ASN A 10 10.98 -15.89 -7.28
CA ASN A 10 10.23 -16.93 -8.01
C ASN A 10 10.50 -18.32 -7.43
N GLN A 11 11.76 -18.63 -7.13
CA GLN A 11 12.11 -19.91 -6.48
C GLN A 11 11.47 -20.07 -5.09
N LEU A 12 11.37 -19.00 -4.31
CA LEU A 12 10.67 -19.02 -3.02
C LEU A 12 9.17 -19.27 -3.23
N ILE A 13 8.53 -18.57 -4.16
CA ILE A 13 7.10 -18.75 -4.48
C ILE A 13 6.84 -20.19 -4.91
N GLU A 14 7.68 -20.77 -5.77
CA GLU A 14 7.56 -22.17 -6.21
C GLU A 14 7.64 -23.15 -5.04
N LYS A 15 8.58 -22.95 -4.10
CA LYS A 15 8.68 -23.77 -2.88
C LYS A 15 7.44 -23.62 -1.99
N CYS A 16 6.93 -22.42 -1.81
CA CYS A 16 5.71 -22.19 -1.02
C CYS A 16 4.48 -22.85 -1.68
N ASN A 17 4.35 -22.75 -3.01
CA ASN A 17 3.29 -23.44 -3.76
C ASN A 17 3.40 -24.97 -3.61
N GLN A 18 4.64 -25.52 -3.50
CA GLN A 18 4.83 -26.94 -3.25
C GLN A 18 4.37 -27.32 -1.84
N ILE A 19 4.66 -26.51 -0.81
CA ILE A 19 4.14 -26.71 0.54
C ILE A 19 2.60 -26.75 0.53
N GLU A 20 1.93 -25.86 -0.20
CA GLU A 20 0.48 -25.86 -0.32
C GLU A 20 -0.03 -27.20 -0.90
N LYS A 21 0.56 -27.65 -2.03
CA LYS A 21 0.19 -28.93 -2.65
C LYS A 21 0.36 -30.12 -1.71
N ASP A 22 1.44 -30.13 -0.92
CA ASP A 22 1.75 -31.22 -0.02
C ASP A 22 0.85 -31.22 1.23
N CYS A 23 0.55 -30.04 1.76
CA CYS A 23 -0.08 -29.86 3.06
C CYS A 23 -1.59 -29.58 3.01
N LEU A 24 -2.16 -29.17 1.86
CA LEU A 24 -3.58 -28.91 1.73
C LEU A 24 -4.34 -30.10 1.11
N CYS A 25 -5.59 -30.26 1.53
CA CYS A 25 -6.57 -31.11 0.87
C CYS A 25 -7.12 -30.44 -0.40
N GLU A 26 -7.85 -31.17 -1.24
CA GLU A 26 -8.50 -30.64 -2.43
C GLU A 26 -9.49 -29.50 -2.16
N ASN A 27 -10.10 -29.48 -0.97
CA ASN A 27 -11.01 -28.43 -0.51
C ASN A 27 -10.29 -27.21 0.10
N GLY A 28 -8.94 -27.21 0.12
CA GLY A 28 -8.12 -26.14 0.68
C GLY A 28 -7.88 -26.20 2.19
N ASP A 29 -8.43 -27.20 2.90
CA ASP A 29 -8.16 -27.39 4.32
C ASP A 29 -6.75 -27.97 4.54
N ILE A 30 -6.12 -27.61 5.68
CA ILE A 30 -4.83 -28.16 6.08
C ILE A 30 -5.02 -29.62 6.51
N LYS A 31 -4.24 -30.55 5.94
CA LYS A 31 -4.22 -31.94 6.34
C LYS A 31 -3.83 -32.06 7.82
N ALA A 32 -4.50 -32.92 8.57
CA ALA A 32 -4.32 -33.07 10.00
C ALA A 32 -2.85 -33.24 10.44
N GLU A 33 -2.06 -33.95 9.65
CA GLU A 33 -0.63 -34.21 9.90
C GLU A 33 0.26 -32.97 9.82
N TYR A 34 -0.23 -31.85 9.21
CA TYR A 34 0.52 -30.62 9.02
C TYR A 34 0.00 -29.42 9.82
N GLN A 35 -1.12 -29.57 10.56
CA GLN A 35 -1.75 -28.47 11.29
C GLN A 35 -0.81 -27.72 12.24
N GLU A 36 0.09 -28.46 12.92
CA GLU A 36 1.05 -27.88 13.86
C GLU A 36 2.35 -27.41 13.21
N THR A 37 2.69 -27.88 12.00
CA THR A 37 4.02 -27.68 11.41
C THR A 37 4.02 -26.83 10.15
N ILE A 38 2.86 -26.55 9.57
CA ILE A 38 2.80 -25.85 8.28
C ILE A 38 3.38 -24.43 8.36
N ILE A 39 3.12 -23.72 9.46
CA ILE A 39 3.65 -22.35 9.68
C ILE A 39 5.18 -22.42 9.72
N ASP A 40 5.73 -23.39 10.44
CA ASP A 40 7.18 -23.55 10.56
C ASP A 40 7.83 -23.83 9.21
N LYS A 41 7.23 -24.68 8.38
CA LYS A 41 7.72 -24.97 7.03
C LYS A 41 7.79 -23.70 6.15
N TYR A 42 6.79 -22.82 6.24
CA TYR A 42 6.83 -21.55 5.53
C TYR A 42 7.91 -20.63 6.07
N LEU A 43 7.99 -20.45 7.40
CA LEU A 43 8.97 -19.58 8.04
C LEU A 43 10.41 -20.04 7.79
N GLU A 44 10.67 -21.35 7.77
CA GLU A 44 11.97 -21.91 7.38
C GLU A 44 12.34 -21.55 5.95
N ASN A 45 11.40 -21.64 4.99
CA ASN A 45 11.66 -21.25 3.61
C ASN A 45 11.90 -19.73 3.47
N PHE A 46 11.14 -18.89 4.16
CA PHE A 46 11.37 -17.45 4.19
C PHE A 46 12.73 -17.12 4.81
N SER A 47 13.10 -17.75 5.94
CA SER A 47 14.39 -17.54 6.61
C SER A 47 15.56 -18.02 5.75
N TYR A 48 15.41 -19.18 5.10
CA TYR A 48 16.41 -19.67 4.15
C TYR A 48 16.62 -18.70 2.99
N PHE A 49 15.54 -18.16 2.45
CA PHE A 49 15.60 -17.16 1.37
C PHE A 49 16.20 -15.85 1.85
N GLU A 50 15.80 -15.36 3.04
CA GLU A 50 16.34 -14.15 3.65
C GLU A 50 17.86 -14.22 3.80
N ASN A 51 18.39 -15.40 4.19
CA ASN A 51 19.83 -15.62 4.33
C ASN A 51 20.60 -15.65 2.99
N GLN A 52 19.93 -15.87 1.86
CA GLN A 52 20.55 -15.87 0.53
C GLN A 52 20.69 -14.46 -0.09
N ILE A 53 20.13 -13.45 0.54
CA ILE A 53 20.15 -12.07 0.04
C ILE A 53 20.90 -11.22 1.07
N SER A 54 21.89 -10.46 0.63
CA SER A 54 22.56 -9.49 1.48
C SER A 54 21.75 -8.20 1.62
N ASN A 55 21.99 -7.44 2.69
CA ASN A 55 21.37 -6.13 2.87
C ASN A 55 21.80 -5.16 1.76
N ASP A 56 23.04 -5.31 1.27
CA ASP A 56 23.60 -4.49 0.19
C ASP A 56 22.82 -4.68 -1.14
N GLU A 57 22.22 -5.84 -1.38
CA GLU A 57 21.39 -6.08 -2.57
C GLU A 57 20.13 -5.19 -2.58
N PHE A 58 19.68 -4.71 -1.42
CA PHE A 58 18.57 -3.76 -1.30
C PHE A 58 19.02 -2.31 -1.11
N GLY A 59 20.32 -2.07 -1.03
CA GLY A 59 20.87 -0.72 -0.78
C GLY A 59 20.49 -0.17 0.60
N ILE A 60 20.43 -1.03 1.62
CA ILE A 60 20.09 -0.63 2.98
C ILE A 60 21.33 -0.07 3.66
N CYS A 61 21.33 1.25 3.90
CA CYS A 61 22.42 1.98 4.51
C CYS A 61 22.25 2.22 6.03
N VAL A 62 21.06 1.93 6.58
CA VAL A 62 20.75 2.11 8.00
C VAL A 62 20.97 0.81 8.77
N ASP A 63 21.63 0.90 9.94
CA ASP A 63 21.99 -0.30 10.72
C ASP A 63 20.87 -0.77 11.64
N ASP A 64 20.16 0.17 12.30
CA ASP A 64 19.19 -0.15 13.38
C ASP A 64 17.92 -0.85 12.91
N ALA A 65 17.64 -0.85 11.61
CA ALA A 65 16.41 -1.40 11.04
C ALA A 65 16.67 -2.31 9.84
N LYS A 66 17.92 -2.70 9.56
CA LYS A 66 18.28 -3.39 8.33
C LYS A 66 17.56 -4.72 8.13
N ASP A 67 17.38 -5.51 9.18
CA ASP A 67 16.76 -6.82 9.06
C ASP A 67 15.25 -6.72 8.80
N ILE A 68 14.57 -5.81 9.49
CA ILE A 68 13.15 -5.58 9.26
C ILE A 68 12.89 -4.96 7.89
N LEU A 69 13.71 -4.01 7.44
CA LEU A 69 13.60 -3.42 6.11
C LEU A 69 13.84 -4.47 5.02
N LYS A 70 14.80 -5.36 5.21
CA LYS A 70 15.04 -6.49 4.32
C LYS A 70 13.80 -7.36 4.14
N ARG A 71 13.09 -7.69 5.23
CA ARG A 71 11.83 -8.44 5.17
C ARG A 71 10.77 -7.71 4.38
N TYR A 72 10.63 -6.39 4.56
CA TYR A 72 9.69 -5.59 3.77
C TYR A 72 10.04 -5.56 2.28
N PHE A 73 11.32 -5.47 1.92
CA PHE A 73 11.74 -5.58 0.53
C PHE A 73 11.41 -6.94 -0.06
N ILE A 74 11.64 -8.02 0.66
CA ILE A 74 11.28 -9.38 0.24
C ILE A 74 9.77 -9.47 -0.01
N VAL A 75 8.95 -9.01 0.94
CA VAL A 75 7.48 -8.99 0.79
C VAL A 75 7.05 -8.13 -0.39
N TYR A 76 7.65 -6.95 -0.57
CA TYR A 76 7.41 -6.12 -1.74
C TYR A 76 7.63 -6.89 -3.05
N TYR A 77 8.77 -7.55 -3.21
CA TYR A 77 9.08 -8.30 -4.45
C TYR A 77 8.16 -9.51 -4.65
N ILE A 78 7.73 -10.17 -3.59
CA ILE A 78 6.76 -11.26 -3.65
C ILE A 78 5.41 -10.73 -4.15
N LEU A 79 4.91 -9.65 -3.57
CA LEU A 79 3.65 -9.02 -3.97
C LEU A 79 3.72 -8.51 -5.41
N ASP A 80 4.81 -7.85 -5.81
CA ASP A 80 5.04 -7.36 -7.17
C ASP A 80 4.96 -8.53 -8.18
N THR A 81 5.61 -9.65 -7.89
CA THR A 81 5.61 -10.84 -8.76
C THR A 81 4.22 -11.46 -8.86
N LYS A 82 3.55 -11.70 -7.72
CA LYS A 82 2.21 -12.30 -7.70
C LYS A 82 1.16 -11.44 -8.38
N MET A 83 1.22 -10.13 -8.18
CA MET A 83 0.31 -9.20 -8.86
C MET A 83 0.56 -9.18 -10.37
N PHE A 84 1.80 -9.21 -10.81
CA PHE A 84 2.14 -9.29 -12.23
C PHE A 84 1.58 -10.54 -12.89
N ASP A 85 1.69 -11.70 -12.22
CA ASP A 85 1.13 -12.97 -12.70
C ASP A 85 -0.40 -12.94 -12.78
N GLN A 86 -1.06 -12.35 -11.77
CA GLN A 86 -2.51 -12.18 -11.78
C GLN A 86 -2.96 -11.24 -12.89
N LEU A 87 -2.28 -10.12 -13.09
CA LEU A 87 -2.51 -9.19 -14.19
C LEU A 87 -2.45 -9.87 -15.56
N ASN A 88 -1.42 -10.68 -15.78
CA ASN A 88 -1.27 -11.40 -17.04
C ASN A 88 -2.41 -12.40 -17.28
N LYS A 89 -2.94 -13.00 -16.24
CA LYS A 89 -4.13 -13.88 -16.33
C LYS A 89 -5.41 -13.08 -16.66
N GLU A 90 -5.55 -11.86 -16.13
CA GLU A 90 -6.74 -11.03 -16.30
C GLU A 90 -6.73 -10.23 -17.63
N ILE A 91 -5.55 -9.85 -18.17
CA ILE A 91 -5.42 -9.07 -19.42
C ILE A 91 -6.05 -9.80 -20.63
N GLY A 92 -6.14 -11.12 -20.60
CA GLY A 92 -6.84 -11.92 -21.61
C GLY A 92 -8.37 -11.96 -21.47
N LEU A 93 -8.93 -11.40 -20.40
CA LEU A 93 -10.35 -11.38 -20.11
C LEU A 93 -10.90 -9.96 -20.27
N ASN A 94 -12.20 -9.84 -20.60
CA ASN A 94 -12.87 -8.54 -20.53
C ASN A 94 -12.89 -8.06 -19.07
N LEU A 95 -12.01 -7.13 -18.75
CA LEU A 95 -11.90 -6.53 -17.41
C LEU A 95 -13.19 -5.76 -17.11
N ASN A 96 -13.84 -6.07 -15.99
CA ASN A 96 -14.83 -5.18 -15.42
C ASN A 96 -14.16 -3.99 -14.72
N TRP A 97 -14.93 -2.95 -14.40
CA TRP A 97 -14.41 -1.74 -13.78
C TRP A 97 -13.75 -1.99 -12.42
N LYS A 98 -14.25 -2.96 -11.66
CA LYS A 98 -13.71 -3.34 -10.36
C LYS A 98 -12.30 -3.96 -10.48
N SER A 99 -12.11 -4.82 -11.47
CA SER A 99 -10.78 -5.39 -11.76
C SER A 99 -9.81 -4.31 -12.22
N GLU A 100 -10.24 -3.41 -13.12
CA GLU A 100 -9.40 -2.30 -13.58
C GLU A 100 -9.01 -1.36 -12.43
N ALA A 101 -9.96 -0.95 -11.59
CA ALA A 101 -9.68 -0.09 -10.44
C ALA A 101 -8.70 -0.73 -9.46
N ARG A 102 -8.91 -2.02 -9.15
CA ARG A 102 -8.02 -2.79 -8.27
C ARG A 102 -6.60 -2.85 -8.79
N ILE A 103 -6.43 -3.21 -10.05
CA ILE A 103 -5.10 -3.30 -10.69
C ILE A 103 -4.36 -1.97 -10.55
N ARG A 104 -5.00 -0.86 -10.92
CA ARG A 104 -4.40 0.48 -10.85
C ARG A 104 -4.02 0.87 -9.42
N LEU A 105 -4.89 0.59 -8.47
CA LEU A 105 -4.67 0.89 -7.05
C LEU A 105 -3.57 0.02 -6.44
N TYR A 106 -3.54 -1.28 -6.76
CA TYR A 106 -2.50 -2.19 -6.28
C TYR A 106 -1.12 -1.80 -6.84
N MET A 107 -1.03 -1.47 -8.13
CA MET A 107 0.22 -0.97 -8.71
C MET A 107 0.67 0.33 -8.04
N MET A 108 -0.27 1.25 -7.76
CA MET A 108 0.04 2.50 -7.05
C MET A 108 0.51 2.22 -5.62
N TYR A 109 -0.13 1.26 -4.93
CA TYR A 109 0.28 0.85 -3.58
C TYR A 109 1.71 0.32 -3.58
N LEU A 110 2.02 -0.66 -4.44
CA LEU A 110 3.35 -1.25 -4.51
C LEU A 110 4.42 -0.24 -4.91
N LYS A 111 4.14 0.62 -5.89
CA LYS A 111 5.06 1.70 -6.25
C LYS A 111 5.36 2.59 -5.04
N THR A 112 4.33 2.99 -4.30
CA THR A 112 4.48 3.85 -3.13
C THR A 112 5.19 3.12 -1.99
N LEU A 113 4.89 1.84 -1.77
CA LEU A 113 5.60 1.01 -0.79
C LEU A 113 7.10 0.96 -1.09
N ARG A 114 7.48 0.72 -2.36
CA ARG A 114 8.89 0.74 -2.79
C ARG A 114 9.55 2.09 -2.52
N GLU A 115 8.85 3.19 -2.80
CA GLU A 115 9.36 4.54 -2.52
C GLU A 115 9.62 4.76 -1.02
N VAL A 116 8.69 4.33 -0.15
CA VAL A 116 8.85 4.41 1.31
C VAL A 116 10.03 3.57 1.78
N LEU A 117 10.14 2.33 1.31
CA LEU A 117 11.25 1.44 1.66
C LEU A 117 12.61 2.00 1.22
N PHE A 118 12.68 2.59 0.03
CA PHE A 118 13.90 3.22 -0.46
C PHE A 118 14.30 4.43 0.41
N LEU A 119 13.35 5.27 0.79
CA LEU A 119 13.60 6.42 1.67
C LEU A 119 14.08 5.96 3.04
N LEU A 120 13.44 4.96 3.65
CA LEU A 120 13.87 4.40 4.94
C LEU A 120 15.25 3.75 4.85
N ALA A 121 15.52 2.96 3.82
CA ALA A 121 16.81 2.30 3.62
C ALA A 121 17.97 3.30 3.53
N ASN A 122 17.68 4.54 3.12
CA ASN A 122 18.65 5.62 3.00
C ASN A 122 18.55 6.66 4.15
N GLY A 123 17.81 6.38 5.23
CA GLY A 123 17.76 7.23 6.41
C GLY A 123 16.91 8.52 6.28
N TYR A 124 15.93 8.54 5.36
CA TYR A 124 15.02 9.67 5.15
C TYR A 124 13.63 9.39 5.74
N SER A 125 13.56 9.20 7.06
CA SER A 125 12.33 8.82 7.77
C SER A 125 11.20 9.84 7.62
N ASP A 126 11.47 11.14 7.68
CA ASP A 126 10.45 12.19 7.53
C ASP A 126 9.79 12.15 6.13
N CYS A 127 10.62 12.01 5.08
CA CYS A 127 10.13 11.87 3.72
C CYS A 127 9.35 10.55 3.55
N ALA A 128 9.81 9.47 4.16
CA ALA A 128 9.14 8.18 4.17
C ALA A 128 7.78 8.29 4.88
N LEU A 129 7.72 8.96 6.05
CA LEU A 129 6.49 9.20 6.79
C LEU A 129 5.49 10.01 5.97
N ALA A 130 5.92 11.11 5.37
CA ALA A 130 5.08 11.89 4.46
C ALA A 130 4.50 11.01 3.32
N ARG A 131 5.29 10.06 2.82
CA ARG A 131 4.88 9.16 1.74
C ARG A 131 3.93 8.05 2.20
N THR A 132 3.99 7.60 3.48
CA THR A 132 3.04 6.64 4.05
C THR A 132 1.60 7.13 4.02
N ARG A 133 1.37 8.45 4.03
CA ARG A 133 0.05 9.02 3.81
C ARG A 133 -0.60 8.50 2.53
N THR A 134 0.15 8.41 1.43
CA THR A 134 -0.36 7.89 0.16
C THR A 134 -0.70 6.40 0.26
N LEU A 135 0.08 5.60 1.01
CA LEU A 135 -0.26 4.18 1.27
C LEU A 135 -1.62 4.06 1.95
N TYR A 136 -1.85 4.89 2.97
CA TYR A 136 -3.14 4.92 3.67
C TYR A 136 -4.30 5.29 2.73
N GLU A 137 -4.15 6.38 1.94
CA GLU A 137 -5.18 6.83 1.00
C GLU A 137 -5.52 5.75 -0.03
N VAL A 138 -4.50 5.12 -0.61
CA VAL A 138 -4.68 4.04 -1.58
C VAL A 138 -5.32 2.81 -0.93
N GLY A 139 -4.93 2.45 0.29
CA GLY A 139 -5.54 1.36 1.05
C GLY A 139 -7.04 1.60 1.31
N VAL A 140 -7.42 2.81 1.71
CA VAL A 140 -8.84 3.20 1.86
C VAL A 140 -9.60 3.01 0.54
N TYR A 141 -9.04 3.46 -0.59
CA TYR A 141 -9.70 3.31 -1.88
C TYR A 141 -9.82 1.83 -2.29
N ILE A 142 -8.79 1.02 -2.11
CA ILE A 142 -8.81 -0.43 -2.36
C ILE A 142 -9.93 -1.09 -1.56
N ASN A 143 -10.03 -0.83 -0.26
CA ASN A 143 -11.03 -1.42 0.61
C ASN A 143 -12.46 -1.02 0.18
N LEU A 144 -12.67 0.26 -0.18
CA LEU A 144 -13.96 0.72 -0.70
C LEU A 144 -14.33 0.02 -2.02
N ILE A 145 -13.41 -0.07 -2.97
CA ILE A 145 -13.66 -0.73 -4.26
C ILE A 145 -13.93 -2.22 -4.06
N ASN A 146 -13.19 -2.88 -3.15
CA ASN A 146 -13.41 -4.31 -2.88
C ASN A 146 -14.79 -4.59 -2.28
N LYS A 147 -15.28 -3.73 -1.41
CA LYS A 147 -16.56 -3.91 -0.69
C LYS A 147 -17.80 -3.50 -1.49
N ASN A 148 -17.66 -2.69 -2.52
CA ASN A 148 -18.79 -2.10 -3.23
C ASN A 148 -18.96 -2.69 -4.65
N SER A 149 -19.97 -2.19 -5.39
CA SER A 149 -20.34 -2.64 -6.73
C SER A 149 -19.35 -2.21 -7.82
N ASP A 150 -19.49 -2.80 -9.00
CA ASP A 150 -18.76 -2.42 -10.21
C ASP A 150 -19.05 -0.97 -10.62
N ASP A 151 -20.27 -0.48 -10.38
CA ASP A 151 -20.68 0.91 -10.66
C ASP A 151 -19.84 1.93 -9.88
N LEU A 152 -19.52 1.65 -8.61
CA LEU A 152 -18.64 2.50 -7.82
C LEU A 152 -17.22 2.51 -8.41
N ALA A 153 -16.75 1.36 -8.85
CA ALA A 153 -15.44 1.24 -9.49
C ALA A 153 -15.40 1.98 -10.84
N GLU A 154 -16.46 1.91 -11.63
CA GLU A 154 -16.62 2.70 -12.86
C GLU A 154 -16.49 4.21 -12.57
N ARG A 155 -17.24 4.69 -11.58
CA ARG A 155 -17.19 6.10 -11.15
C ARG A 155 -15.77 6.49 -10.72
N PHE A 156 -15.09 5.63 -9.95
CA PHE A 156 -13.71 5.85 -9.52
C PHE A 156 -12.76 5.94 -10.73
N CYS A 157 -12.80 5.00 -11.65
CA CYS A 157 -11.95 5.00 -12.83
C CYS A 157 -12.19 6.23 -13.72
N LYS A 158 -13.45 6.59 -13.94
CA LYS A 158 -13.81 7.77 -14.73
C LYS A 158 -13.46 9.11 -14.05
N TYR A 159 -13.31 9.12 -12.72
CA TYR A 159 -12.97 10.31 -11.95
C TYR A 159 -11.57 10.86 -12.29
N CYS A 160 -10.69 10.07 -12.89
CA CYS A 160 -9.41 10.57 -13.41
C CYS A 160 -9.59 11.74 -14.41
N ASN A 161 -10.74 11.79 -15.13
CA ASN A 161 -11.06 12.89 -16.03
C ASN A 161 -11.33 14.19 -15.25
N VAL A 162 -11.98 14.10 -14.08
CA VAL A 162 -12.17 15.27 -13.19
C VAL A 162 -10.83 15.79 -12.69
N GLN A 163 -9.93 14.92 -12.30
CA GLN A 163 -8.58 15.30 -11.89
C GLN A 163 -7.81 15.96 -13.06
N SER A 164 -7.91 15.38 -14.27
CA SER A 164 -7.29 15.94 -15.46
C SER A 164 -7.86 17.32 -15.84
N MET A 165 -9.16 17.52 -15.62
CA MET A 165 -9.82 18.82 -15.82
C MET A 165 -9.26 19.88 -14.84
N LYS A 166 -9.17 19.52 -13.54
CA LYS A 166 -8.60 20.41 -12.52
C LYS A 166 -7.13 20.74 -12.81
N MET A 167 -6.35 19.78 -13.29
CA MET A 167 -4.96 20.03 -13.73
C MET A 167 -4.91 20.99 -14.95
N ALA A 168 -5.79 20.79 -15.93
CA ALA A 168 -5.85 21.69 -17.09
C ALA A 168 -6.22 23.12 -16.69
N GLU A 169 -7.10 23.27 -15.69
CA GLU A 169 -7.45 24.57 -15.10
C GLU A 169 -6.24 25.21 -14.40
N ALA A 170 -5.52 24.45 -13.59
CA ALA A 170 -4.35 24.94 -12.87
C ALA A 170 -3.22 25.45 -13.79
N ILE A 171 -3.08 24.87 -15.00
CA ILE A 171 -2.11 25.33 -16.02
C ILE A 171 -2.72 26.32 -17.02
N SER A 172 -3.91 26.87 -16.72
CA SER A 172 -4.62 27.86 -17.53
C SER A 172 -4.91 27.42 -18.98
N SER A 173 -5.08 26.10 -19.20
CA SER A 173 -5.43 25.53 -20.50
C SER A 173 -6.95 25.40 -20.66
N ASN A 174 -7.63 26.51 -20.97
CA ASN A 174 -9.09 26.55 -21.07
C ASN A 174 -9.66 25.64 -22.16
N GLU A 175 -8.99 25.50 -23.29
CA GLU A 175 -9.43 24.62 -24.39
C GLU A 175 -9.42 23.15 -23.90
N LYS A 176 -8.33 22.70 -23.28
CA LYS A 176 -8.21 21.35 -22.74
C LYS A 176 -9.23 21.12 -21.63
N LYS A 177 -9.42 22.09 -20.73
CA LYS A 177 -10.44 22.02 -19.66
C LYS A 177 -11.82 21.81 -20.26
N ASN A 178 -12.25 22.66 -21.18
CA ASN A 178 -13.59 22.63 -21.79
C ASN A 178 -13.84 21.29 -22.51
N ARG A 179 -12.84 20.79 -23.24
CA ARG A 179 -12.95 19.49 -23.91
C ARG A 179 -13.17 18.34 -22.93
N ILE A 180 -12.40 18.31 -21.85
CA ILE A 180 -12.53 17.27 -20.80
C ILE A 180 -13.86 17.43 -20.06
N GLU A 181 -14.29 18.65 -19.77
CA GLU A 181 -15.56 18.91 -19.09
C GLU A 181 -16.76 18.43 -19.92
N ASN A 182 -16.76 18.72 -21.23
CA ASN A 182 -17.79 18.22 -22.15
C ASN A 182 -17.82 16.68 -22.18
N PHE A 183 -16.67 16.03 -22.08
CA PHE A 183 -16.60 14.57 -21.99
C PHE A 183 -17.15 14.05 -20.65
N ILE A 184 -16.84 14.68 -19.52
CA ILE A 184 -17.37 14.30 -18.19
C ILE A 184 -18.90 14.45 -18.16
N ASN A 185 -19.45 15.49 -18.80
CA ASN A 185 -20.89 15.73 -18.84
C ASN A 185 -21.67 14.59 -19.54
N GLN A 186 -21.02 13.81 -20.43
CA GLN A 186 -21.64 12.65 -21.08
C GLN A 186 -21.86 11.47 -20.13
N PHE A 187 -21.23 11.47 -18.95
CA PHE A 187 -21.41 10.39 -17.97
C PHE A 187 -22.76 10.44 -17.23
N ASN A 188 -23.48 11.56 -17.32
CA ASN A 188 -24.76 11.82 -16.63
C ASN A 188 -24.69 11.58 -15.11
N TYR A 189 -23.52 11.83 -14.50
CA TYR A 189 -23.40 11.79 -13.05
C TYR A 189 -23.92 13.10 -12.42
N GLU A 190 -24.29 13.02 -11.14
CA GLU A 190 -24.77 14.14 -10.36
C GLU A 190 -23.72 15.29 -10.29
N ASP A 191 -24.18 16.54 -10.10
CA ASP A 191 -23.32 17.74 -10.07
C ASP A 191 -22.17 17.65 -9.04
N GLY A 192 -22.38 16.93 -7.94
CA GLY A 192 -21.35 16.68 -6.94
C GLY A 192 -20.21 15.79 -7.40
N TYR A 193 -20.31 15.11 -8.54
CA TYR A 193 -19.26 14.23 -9.06
C TYR A 193 -17.95 14.97 -9.38
N LYS A 194 -18.03 16.23 -9.81
CA LYS A 194 -16.83 17.04 -10.12
C LYS A 194 -16.09 17.55 -8.88
N LYS A 195 -16.65 17.38 -7.67
CA LYS A 195 -16.05 17.80 -6.41
C LYS A 195 -15.01 16.80 -5.91
N ASP A 196 -14.30 17.16 -4.83
CA ASP A 196 -13.34 16.28 -4.21
C ASP A 196 -14.01 14.99 -3.71
N ASN A 197 -13.43 13.85 -4.05
CA ASN A 197 -13.98 12.52 -3.82
C ASN A 197 -15.40 12.31 -4.36
N GLY A 198 -15.82 13.07 -5.38
CA GLY A 198 -17.15 13.02 -5.96
C GLY A 198 -17.54 11.65 -6.54
N TRP A 199 -16.55 10.83 -6.91
CA TRP A 199 -16.78 9.45 -7.34
C TRP A 199 -17.48 8.60 -6.28
N ALA A 200 -17.18 8.86 -5.00
CA ALA A 200 -17.74 8.13 -3.87
C ALA A 200 -19.03 8.75 -3.31
N ARG A 201 -19.53 9.84 -3.88
CA ARG A 201 -20.68 10.57 -3.36
C ARG A 201 -21.92 9.70 -3.19
N VAL A 202 -22.12 8.73 -4.04
CA VAL A 202 -23.24 7.78 -3.96
C VAL A 202 -23.30 7.01 -2.64
N LEU A 203 -22.18 6.91 -1.92
CA LEU A 203 -22.11 6.29 -0.61
C LEU A 203 -22.61 7.22 0.52
N PHE A 204 -22.84 8.50 0.23
CA PHE A 204 -23.17 9.54 1.22
C PHE A 204 -24.41 10.34 0.80
N PRO A 205 -25.61 9.73 0.75
CA PRO A 205 -26.81 10.40 0.28
C PRO A 205 -27.21 11.61 1.13
N ASN A 206 -26.77 11.66 2.39
CA ASN A 206 -27.08 12.75 3.32
C ASN A 206 -26.18 13.98 3.13
N ILE A 207 -25.12 13.91 2.35
CA ILE A 207 -24.31 15.09 2.05
C ILE A 207 -25.08 15.98 1.07
N SER A 208 -25.31 17.24 1.43
CA SER A 208 -26.01 18.19 0.55
C SER A 208 -25.29 18.35 -0.79
N GLU A 209 -26.01 18.69 -1.86
CA GLU A 209 -25.45 18.86 -3.21
C GLU A 209 -24.25 19.81 -3.26
N LYS A 210 -24.25 20.81 -2.41
CA LYS A 210 -23.13 21.77 -2.27
C LYS A 210 -21.97 21.26 -1.40
N GLY A 211 -22.17 20.19 -0.63
CA GLY A 211 -21.15 19.61 0.26
C GLY A 211 -20.09 18.79 -0.49
N ASN A 212 -18.92 18.65 0.10
CA ASN A 212 -17.84 17.79 -0.39
C ASN A 212 -17.76 16.49 0.43
N VAL A 213 -17.44 15.38 -0.21
CA VAL A 213 -17.06 14.15 0.48
C VAL A 213 -15.63 14.33 0.97
N GLN A 214 -15.47 14.46 2.28
CA GLN A 214 -14.13 14.56 2.86
C GLN A 214 -13.46 13.18 2.86
N PHE A 215 -12.14 13.14 2.74
CA PHE A 215 -11.39 11.89 2.81
C PHE A 215 -11.63 11.12 4.12
N ARG A 216 -11.82 11.83 5.24
CA ARG A 216 -12.20 11.24 6.51
C ARG A 216 -13.47 10.39 6.40
N ASN A 217 -14.51 10.86 5.68
CA ASN A 217 -15.74 10.09 5.50
C ASN A 217 -15.48 8.76 4.81
N LEU A 218 -14.58 8.76 3.81
CA LEU A 218 -14.19 7.54 3.11
C LEU A 218 -13.46 6.57 4.05
N SER A 219 -12.52 7.06 4.82
CA SER A 219 -11.76 6.27 5.79
C SER A 219 -12.67 5.62 6.83
N GLU A 220 -13.65 6.35 7.36
CA GLU A 220 -14.61 5.86 8.38
C GLU A 220 -15.46 4.67 7.89
N MET A 221 -15.62 4.49 6.58
CA MET A 221 -16.32 3.35 5.97
C MET A 221 -15.44 2.11 5.80
N THR A 222 -14.17 2.17 6.13
CA THR A 222 -13.19 1.12 5.86
C THR A 222 -12.59 0.55 7.13
N VAL A 223 -11.83 -0.53 7.00
CA VAL A 223 -11.01 -1.10 8.10
C VAL A 223 -9.88 -0.16 8.53
N TYR A 224 -9.57 0.85 7.73
CA TYR A 224 -8.52 1.85 8.01
C TYR A 224 -8.95 2.92 9.03
N LYS A 225 -10.24 2.99 9.40
CA LYS A 225 -10.78 4.01 10.34
C LYS A 225 -10.00 4.11 11.65
N ASP A 226 -9.57 2.97 12.18
CA ASP A 226 -8.87 2.89 13.47
C ASP A 226 -7.44 3.47 13.40
N TYR A 227 -6.90 3.64 12.18
CA TYR A 227 -5.57 4.18 11.92
C TYR A 227 -5.57 5.63 11.41
N LEU A 228 -6.72 6.32 11.48
CA LEU A 228 -6.86 7.70 10.99
C LEU A 228 -5.92 8.68 11.70
N ASN A 229 -5.56 8.42 12.95
CA ASN A 229 -4.60 9.28 13.67
C ASN A 229 -3.19 9.16 13.10
N MET A 230 -2.76 7.98 12.69
CA MET A 230 -1.47 7.78 12.00
C MET A 230 -1.43 8.56 10.67
N TYR A 231 -2.52 8.52 9.90
CA TYR A 231 -2.67 9.33 8.70
C TYR A 231 -2.54 10.84 8.99
N LYS A 232 -3.16 11.35 10.07
CA LYS A 232 -3.05 12.76 10.45
C LYS A 232 -1.62 13.15 10.81
N VAL A 233 -0.87 12.27 11.50
CA VAL A 233 0.55 12.50 11.79
C VAL A 233 1.32 12.64 10.48
N ALA A 234 1.16 11.71 9.55
CA ALA A 234 1.82 11.76 8.24
C ALA A 234 1.47 13.03 7.44
N CYS A 235 0.24 13.56 7.57
CA CYS A 235 -0.15 14.82 6.92
C CYS A 235 0.68 16.01 7.37
N ASN A 236 1.10 16.08 8.64
CA ASN A 236 1.91 17.19 9.15
C ASN A 236 3.27 17.28 8.44
N PHE A 237 3.86 16.16 8.09
CA PHE A 237 5.15 16.10 7.38
C PHE A 237 5.03 16.47 5.89
N VAL A 238 3.87 16.25 5.27
CA VAL A 238 3.62 16.67 3.88
C VAL A 238 3.53 18.18 3.74
N HIS A 239 2.91 18.84 4.73
CA HIS A 239 2.57 20.27 4.62
C HIS A 239 3.63 21.21 5.19
N GLY A 240 4.82 20.71 5.54
CA GLY A 240 5.90 21.54 6.12
C GLY A 240 5.41 22.31 7.34
N SER A 241 4.63 21.66 8.21
CA SER A 241 4.06 22.27 9.40
C SER A 241 5.17 22.67 10.37
N LEU A 242 4.90 23.68 11.22
CA LEU A 242 5.84 24.05 12.30
C LEU A 242 6.16 22.86 13.20
N PHE A 243 5.22 21.92 13.36
CA PHE A 243 5.41 20.69 14.11
C PHE A 243 6.54 19.83 13.49
N SER A 244 6.53 19.58 12.18
CA SER A 244 7.60 18.81 11.52
C SER A 244 8.97 19.51 11.62
N CYS A 245 8.98 20.85 11.59
CA CYS A 245 10.20 21.61 11.80
C CYS A 245 10.72 21.52 13.25
N LEU A 246 9.82 21.46 14.23
CA LEU A 246 10.18 21.36 15.64
C LEU A 246 10.68 19.97 16.03
N GLU A 247 10.07 18.92 15.51
CA GLU A 247 10.56 17.54 15.70
C GLU A 247 11.98 17.38 15.17
N SER A 248 12.27 17.91 13.99
CA SER A 248 13.63 17.92 13.42
C SER A 248 14.62 18.76 14.24
N LEU A 249 14.13 19.72 15.06
CA LEU A 249 14.94 20.55 15.93
C LEU A 249 15.17 19.94 17.32
N ASP A 250 14.18 19.20 17.85
CA ASP A 250 14.28 18.63 19.19
C ASP A 250 15.27 17.47 19.24
N SER A 251 15.33 16.66 18.20
CA SER A 251 16.39 15.65 18.02
C SER A 251 17.79 16.26 17.96
N ALA A 252 17.92 17.49 17.46
CA ALA A 252 19.19 18.24 17.50
C ALA A 252 19.57 18.76 18.88
N LYS A 253 18.61 19.02 19.81
CA LYS A 253 18.87 19.48 21.17
C LYS A 253 19.46 18.40 22.08
N GLU A 254 19.10 17.14 21.89
CA GLU A 254 19.67 16.03 22.67
C GLU A 254 21.14 15.75 22.36
N GLN A 255 21.63 16.10 21.17
CA GLN A 255 23.03 15.99 20.77
C GLN A 255 23.89 17.19 21.22
N ARG A 256 23.68 17.69 22.43
CA ARG A 256 24.54 18.62 23.21
C ARG A 256 25.37 19.65 22.44
N GLY A 257 24.83 20.84 22.34
CA GLY A 257 25.67 22.07 22.29
C GLY A 257 26.12 22.53 20.93
N LYS A 258 25.62 21.93 19.83
CA LYS A 258 25.80 22.48 18.50
C LYS A 258 24.42 22.51 17.82
N ASN A 259 23.98 23.71 17.50
CA ASN A 259 22.76 23.93 16.69
C ASN A 259 22.97 23.39 15.26
N PHE A 260 22.86 22.11 15.07
CA PHE A 260 22.89 21.52 13.73
C PHE A 260 21.47 21.08 13.36
N TRP A 261 20.95 21.72 12.35
CA TRP A 261 19.84 21.22 11.56
C TRP A 261 20.31 19.91 10.92
N ASN A 262 19.69 18.80 11.27
CA ASN A 262 20.01 17.54 10.63
C ASN A 262 19.34 17.50 9.26
N THR A 263 20.09 17.86 8.22
CA THR A 263 19.67 17.74 6.81
C THR A 263 20.21 16.46 6.17
N SER A 264 20.90 15.64 6.95
CA SER A 264 21.54 14.41 6.49
C SER A 264 20.69 13.18 6.81
N PRO A 265 20.90 12.06 6.09
CA PRO A 265 20.32 10.78 6.47
C PRO A 265 20.62 10.42 7.93
N SER A 266 19.62 9.87 8.62
CA SER A 266 19.74 9.46 10.03
C SER A 266 18.91 8.21 10.33
N ASN A 267 19.16 7.59 11.49
CA ASN A 267 18.31 6.47 11.98
C ASN A 267 17.08 6.96 12.75
N GLU A 268 16.94 8.27 12.97
CA GLU A 268 15.83 8.83 13.74
C GLU A 268 14.50 8.66 13.00
N GLY A 269 13.44 8.36 13.74
CA GLY A 269 12.08 8.21 13.21
C GLY A 269 11.83 6.95 12.37
N ILE A 270 12.84 6.12 12.10
CA ILE A 270 12.70 4.93 11.26
C ILE A 270 11.71 3.93 11.89
N GLN A 271 11.81 3.70 13.20
CA GLN A 271 10.99 2.73 13.91
C GLN A 271 9.50 3.13 13.89
N GLU A 272 9.20 4.41 14.02
CA GLU A 272 7.85 4.96 13.92
C GLU A 272 7.24 4.71 12.55
N VAL A 273 8.01 4.95 11.49
CA VAL A 273 7.54 4.70 10.11
C VAL A 273 7.37 3.21 9.86
N ILE A 274 8.23 2.36 10.41
CA ILE A 274 8.10 0.89 10.33
C ILE A 274 6.78 0.44 10.97
N GLN A 275 6.35 1.02 12.10
CA GLN A 275 5.05 0.69 12.70
C GLN A 275 3.89 1.05 11.75
N PHE A 276 3.95 2.18 11.06
CA PHE A 276 2.95 2.55 10.05
C PHE A 276 2.95 1.57 8.88
N LEU A 277 4.13 1.23 8.37
CA LEU A 277 4.28 0.24 7.32
C LEU A 277 3.72 -1.13 7.70
N LYS A 278 3.99 -1.58 8.93
CA LYS A 278 3.51 -2.85 9.46
C LYS A 278 1.99 -2.93 9.32
N ILE A 279 1.29 -1.95 9.88
CA ILE A 279 -0.17 -1.90 9.87
C ILE A 279 -0.70 -1.81 8.43
N TYR A 280 -0.19 -0.89 7.63
CA TYR A 280 -0.70 -0.67 6.28
C TYR A 280 -0.42 -1.85 5.35
N THR A 281 0.76 -2.48 5.46
CA THR A 281 1.11 -3.62 4.61
C THR A 281 0.29 -4.86 4.96
N VAL A 282 0.10 -5.14 6.25
CA VAL A 282 -0.74 -6.27 6.68
C VAL A 282 -2.19 -6.07 6.27
N THR A 283 -2.73 -4.86 6.47
CA THR A 283 -4.10 -4.54 6.03
C THR A 283 -4.25 -4.65 4.51
N PHE A 284 -3.24 -4.21 3.75
CA PHE A 284 -3.22 -4.34 2.30
C PHE A 284 -3.19 -5.81 1.86
N ILE A 285 -2.34 -6.65 2.46
CA ILE A 285 -2.28 -8.09 2.15
C ILE A 285 -3.64 -8.74 2.44
N SER A 286 -4.26 -8.43 3.59
CA SER A 286 -5.59 -8.92 3.93
C SER A 286 -6.66 -8.51 2.90
N ASP A 287 -6.68 -7.23 2.49
CA ASP A 287 -7.60 -6.74 1.46
C ASP A 287 -7.35 -7.41 0.09
N TYR A 288 -6.07 -7.62 -0.25
CA TYR A 288 -5.68 -8.32 -1.47
C TYR A 288 -6.17 -9.77 -1.45
N THR A 289 -5.86 -10.53 -0.39
CA THR A 289 -6.30 -11.91 -0.20
C THR A 289 -7.82 -12.06 -0.27
N ASN A 290 -8.56 -11.16 0.40
CA ASN A 290 -10.03 -11.18 0.38
C ASN A 290 -10.62 -10.84 -1.01
N SER A 291 -9.86 -10.22 -1.89
CA SER A 291 -10.28 -9.89 -3.26
C SER A 291 -10.09 -11.04 -4.25
N LEU A 292 -9.28 -12.03 -3.91
CA LEU A 292 -9.00 -13.19 -4.76
C LEU A 292 -10.18 -14.16 -4.78
N LYS A 293 -10.41 -14.79 -5.92
CA LYS A 293 -11.43 -15.86 -6.05
C LYS A 293 -11.00 -17.13 -5.31
N GLU A 294 -9.72 -17.41 -5.33
CA GLU A 294 -9.09 -18.55 -4.66
C GLU A 294 -8.21 -18.01 -3.53
N LYS A 295 -8.57 -18.34 -2.29
CA LYS A 295 -7.76 -17.99 -1.13
C LYS A 295 -6.56 -18.92 -1.06
N SER A 296 -5.37 -18.35 -1.04
CA SER A 296 -4.12 -19.08 -0.79
C SER A 296 -3.67 -18.88 0.64
N LEU A 297 -3.08 -19.93 1.22
CA LEU A 297 -2.48 -19.86 2.56
C LEU A 297 -1.22 -18.95 2.55
N PHE A 298 -0.61 -18.80 1.39
CA PHE A 298 0.64 -18.06 1.20
C PHE A 298 0.57 -16.61 1.65
N GLU A 299 -0.52 -15.89 1.33
CA GLU A 299 -0.68 -14.48 1.75
C GLU A 299 -0.80 -14.35 3.27
N ASN A 300 -1.47 -15.32 3.93
CA ASN A 300 -1.53 -15.37 5.38
C ASN A 300 -0.12 -15.59 5.98
N MET A 301 0.68 -16.44 5.35
CA MET A 301 2.06 -16.68 5.78
C MET A 301 2.96 -15.45 5.58
N LEU A 302 2.71 -14.63 4.56
CA LEU A 302 3.40 -13.33 4.41
C LEU A 302 3.10 -12.40 5.59
N MET A 303 1.85 -12.36 6.06
CA MET A 303 1.49 -11.58 7.25
C MET A 303 2.23 -12.09 8.49
N VAL A 304 2.26 -13.41 8.68
CA VAL A 304 3.00 -14.04 9.78
C VAL A 304 4.50 -13.75 9.71
N TYR A 305 5.08 -13.79 8.52
CA TYR A 305 6.50 -13.47 8.32
C TYR A 305 6.83 -12.02 8.67
N LEU A 306 5.93 -11.07 8.34
CA LEU A 306 6.10 -9.66 8.69
C LEU A 306 5.89 -9.37 10.18
N LEU A 307 4.92 -10.04 10.79
CA LEU A 307 4.50 -9.79 12.17
C LEU A 307 5.32 -10.57 13.21
N GLY A 308 5.93 -11.68 12.79
CA GLY A 308 6.52 -12.65 13.70
C GLY A 308 5.49 -13.64 14.27
N LYS A 309 5.96 -14.77 14.81
CA LYS A 309 5.10 -15.81 15.39
C LYS A 309 4.27 -15.37 16.60
N GLU A 310 4.75 -14.36 17.34
CA GLU A 310 4.16 -13.89 18.61
C GLU A 310 2.72 -13.34 18.49
N ILE A 311 2.20 -13.20 17.28
CA ILE A 311 0.85 -12.65 17.02
C ILE A 311 -0.19 -13.76 16.80
N LEU A 312 0.26 -15.02 16.69
CA LEU A 312 -0.62 -16.18 16.51
C LEU A 312 -0.98 -16.86 17.84
N GLU A 313 -0.35 -16.45 18.93
CA GLU A 313 -0.68 -16.83 20.30
C GLU A 313 -1.62 -15.78 20.95
#